data_6b8aa8105b5288bb521de3344d63e22f
#
_entry.id   6b8aa8105b5288bb521de3344d63e22f
#
_cell.length_a   1.000
_cell.length_b   1.000
_cell.length_c   1.000
_cell.angle_alpha   90.00
_cell.angle_beta   90.00
_cell.angle_gamma   90.00
#
_symmetry.space_group_name_H-M   'P 1'
#
loop_
_entity.id
_entity.type
_entity.pdbx_description
1 polymer ?
#
loop_
_entity_poly.entity_id
_entity_poly.type
_entity_poly.pdbx_seq_one_letter_code
_entity_poly.pdbx_strand_id
1 'polypeptide(L)'
;MTTSNTVYLISGANRGIGLEFVKQLSERPNTVVFAGARNPQAAAELQALSAKHPGRVHVVELKACDEQGNARVVEEIRQKVGQLDVVIANAAICNDVQELLNVSPESMREHFDVNVVGTLVLFQAAYPLMKASPTRKFVVIGAKGGSITLGPEYRSALGPYAVSKAAVHYVAKKLQFENEDFVIFPICPGRVSTDMYLSAQSNDAELAKHPGETPAFSVASMLRVIDGATRENAGGKFMDVSGAVNEW
;
A
#
# COMPACT_ATOMS: atom_id res chain seq x y z
N MET A 1 -1.95 -24.39 -22.42
CA MET A 1 -2.60 -23.73 -21.27
C MET A 1 -2.27 -22.27 -21.37
N THR A 2 -3.24 -21.42 -21.69
CA THR A 2 -3.04 -19.96 -21.65
C THR A 2 -2.90 -19.56 -20.19
N THR A 3 -1.70 -19.13 -19.78
CA THR A 3 -1.48 -18.56 -18.46
C THR A 3 -2.32 -17.28 -18.38
N SER A 4 -3.32 -17.25 -17.50
CA SER A 4 -4.09 -16.02 -17.25
C SER A 4 -3.18 -14.97 -16.62
N ASN A 5 -3.37 -13.70 -16.99
CA ASN A 5 -2.63 -12.60 -16.38
C ASN A 5 -2.98 -12.48 -14.89
N THR A 6 -2.00 -12.13 -14.07
CA THR A 6 -2.26 -11.66 -12.71
C THR A 6 -2.49 -10.15 -12.74
N VAL A 7 -3.61 -9.71 -12.19
CA VAL A 7 -4.04 -8.31 -12.22
C VAL A 7 -3.83 -7.64 -10.87
N TYR A 8 -3.08 -6.54 -10.88
CA TYR A 8 -2.77 -5.73 -9.71
C TYR A 8 -3.46 -4.37 -9.77
N LEU A 9 -3.96 -3.90 -8.62
CA LEU A 9 -4.33 -2.50 -8.39
C LEU A 9 -3.45 -1.94 -7.27
N ILE A 10 -2.77 -0.81 -7.53
CA ILE A 10 -1.84 -0.19 -6.59
C ILE A 10 -2.28 1.24 -6.33
N SER A 11 -2.60 1.60 -5.09
CA SER A 11 -2.91 2.98 -4.73
C SER A 11 -1.64 3.79 -4.44
N GLY A 12 -1.64 5.10 -4.75
CA GLY A 12 -0.48 5.96 -4.53
C GLY A 12 0.75 5.58 -5.35
N ALA A 13 0.53 5.17 -6.61
CA ALA A 13 1.54 4.60 -7.48
C ALA A 13 2.45 5.63 -8.18
N ASN A 14 2.22 6.94 -8.00
CA ASN A 14 2.90 7.98 -8.77
C ASN A 14 4.33 8.31 -8.30
N ARG A 15 4.78 7.79 -7.16
CA ARG A 15 6.13 7.99 -6.61
C ARG A 15 6.50 6.92 -5.58
N GLY A 16 7.76 6.91 -5.15
CA GLY A 16 8.25 6.11 -4.04
C GLY A 16 8.00 4.61 -4.21
N ILE A 17 7.54 3.96 -3.14
CA ILE A 17 7.26 2.52 -3.10
C ILE A 17 6.20 2.11 -4.15
N GLY A 18 5.12 2.89 -4.27
CA GLY A 18 4.04 2.59 -5.22
C GLY A 18 4.51 2.59 -6.67
N LEU A 19 5.32 3.56 -7.07
CA LEU A 19 5.91 3.63 -8.42
C LEU A 19 6.88 2.47 -8.67
N GLU A 20 7.67 2.13 -7.66
CA GLU A 20 8.62 1.01 -7.78
C GLU A 20 7.90 -0.34 -7.93
N PHE A 21 6.76 -0.55 -7.25
CA PHE A 21 5.91 -1.71 -7.52
C PHE A 21 5.48 -1.77 -8.99
N VAL A 22 5.04 -0.64 -9.58
CA VAL A 22 4.65 -0.60 -10.99
C VAL A 22 5.84 -0.95 -11.88
N LYS A 23 7.04 -0.39 -11.62
CA LYS A 23 8.26 -0.67 -12.37
C LYS A 23 8.57 -2.17 -12.38
N GLN A 24 8.65 -2.81 -11.22
CA GLN A 24 9.03 -4.22 -11.12
C GLN A 24 7.95 -5.16 -11.66
N LEU A 25 6.68 -4.87 -11.40
CA LEU A 25 5.57 -5.69 -11.90
C LEU A 25 5.39 -5.58 -13.42
N SER A 26 5.64 -4.42 -14.00
CA SER A 26 5.55 -4.23 -15.45
C SER A 26 6.60 -5.04 -16.25
N GLU A 27 7.70 -5.40 -15.63
CA GLU A 27 8.72 -6.27 -16.26
C GLU A 27 8.37 -7.77 -16.17
N ARG A 28 7.41 -8.16 -15.32
CA ARG A 28 6.98 -9.57 -15.19
C ARG A 28 6.10 -9.98 -16.38
N PRO A 29 6.28 -11.18 -16.94
CA PRO A 29 5.35 -11.70 -17.94
C PRO A 29 3.97 -11.95 -17.28
N ASN A 30 2.91 -11.92 -18.09
CA ASN A 30 1.53 -12.22 -17.64
C ASN A 30 1.08 -11.39 -16.42
N THR A 31 1.45 -10.12 -16.41
CA THR A 31 1.07 -9.19 -15.33
C THR A 31 0.42 -7.94 -15.93
N VAL A 32 -0.72 -7.55 -15.39
CA VAL A 32 -1.41 -6.29 -15.69
C VAL A 32 -1.48 -5.45 -14.42
N VAL A 33 -1.12 -4.17 -14.53
CA VAL A 33 -1.06 -3.25 -13.40
C VAL A 33 -1.96 -2.05 -13.64
N PHE A 34 -2.89 -1.81 -12.74
CA PHE A 34 -3.63 -0.56 -12.63
C PHE A 34 -2.95 0.32 -11.59
N ALA A 35 -2.30 1.37 -12.06
CA ALA A 35 -1.48 2.27 -11.26
C ALA A 35 -2.30 3.50 -10.85
N GLY A 36 -2.77 3.52 -9.60
CA GLY A 36 -3.63 4.58 -9.07
C GLY A 36 -2.85 5.81 -8.62
N ALA A 37 -3.21 6.97 -9.13
CA ALA A 37 -2.67 8.28 -8.76
C ALA A 37 -3.79 9.29 -8.54
N ARG A 38 -3.59 10.26 -7.62
CA ARG A 38 -4.56 11.35 -7.39
C ARG A 38 -4.72 12.27 -8.60
N ASN A 39 -3.66 12.45 -9.34
CA ASN A 39 -3.63 13.22 -10.58
C ASN A 39 -2.81 12.45 -11.63
N PRO A 40 -3.47 11.59 -12.42
CA PRO A 40 -2.81 10.82 -13.48
C PRO A 40 -2.06 11.66 -14.49
N GLN A 41 -2.56 12.84 -14.83
CA GLN A 41 -1.96 13.73 -15.83
C GLN A 41 -0.61 14.28 -15.37
N ALA A 42 -0.42 14.47 -14.06
CA ALA A 42 0.83 14.94 -13.48
C ALA A 42 1.82 13.80 -13.16
N ALA A 43 1.43 12.53 -13.33
CA ALA A 43 2.24 11.36 -13.00
C ALA A 43 3.14 10.94 -14.18
N ALA A 44 4.11 11.78 -14.55
CA ALA A 44 4.93 11.60 -15.75
C ALA A 44 5.62 10.23 -15.84
N GLU A 45 6.18 9.72 -14.73
CA GLU A 45 6.82 8.40 -14.72
C GLU A 45 5.82 7.25 -14.96
N LEU A 46 4.59 7.35 -14.42
CA LEU A 46 3.55 6.36 -14.70
C LEU A 46 3.11 6.41 -16.17
N GLN A 47 2.97 7.60 -16.74
CA GLN A 47 2.63 7.76 -18.15
C GLN A 47 3.71 7.15 -19.06
N ALA A 48 4.99 7.34 -18.72
CA ALA A 48 6.10 6.73 -19.43
C ALA A 48 6.07 5.19 -19.34
N LEU A 49 5.78 4.63 -18.15
CA LEU A 49 5.63 3.19 -17.96
C LEU A 49 4.43 2.63 -18.74
N SER A 50 3.31 3.34 -18.76
CA SER A 50 2.13 2.95 -19.53
C SER A 50 2.43 2.93 -21.03
N ALA A 51 3.16 3.93 -21.54
CA ALA A 51 3.60 3.98 -22.94
C ALA A 51 4.60 2.87 -23.29
N LYS A 52 5.50 2.52 -22.36
CA LYS A 52 6.47 1.42 -22.52
C LYS A 52 5.82 0.04 -22.53
N HIS A 53 4.72 -0.14 -21.75
CA HIS A 53 4.05 -1.41 -21.56
C HIS A 53 2.55 -1.32 -21.94
N PRO A 54 2.23 -1.06 -23.23
CA PRO A 54 0.86 -0.86 -23.67
C PRO A 54 0.00 -2.09 -23.41
N GLY A 55 -1.23 -1.87 -22.88
CA GLY A 55 -2.16 -2.94 -22.52
C GLY A 55 -1.81 -3.67 -21.21
N ARG A 56 -0.67 -3.41 -20.60
CA ARG A 56 -0.25 -4.03 -19.33
C ARG A 56 -0.12 -3.05 -18.16
N VAL A 57 0.14 -1.78 -18.41
CA VAL A 57 0.15 -0.73 -17.38
C VAL A 57 -0.93 0.29 -17.73
N HIS A 58 -1.89 0.44 -16.82
CA HIS A 58 -3.00 1.39 -16.94
C HIS A 58 -2.89 2.42 -15.81
N VAL A 59 -2.83 3.70 -16.15
CA VAL A 59 -2.83 4.78 -15.15
C VAL A 59 -4.26 5.21 -14.89
N VAL A 60 -4.70 5.15 -13.64
CA VAL A 60 -6.09 5.43 -13.23
C VAL A 60 -6.15 6.50 -12.15
N GLU A 61 -7.23 7.27 -12.13
CA GLU A 61 -7.46 8.26 -11.07
C GLU A 61 -8.00 7.55 -9.83
N LEU A 62 -7.17 7.49 -8.78
CA LEU A 62 -7.52 6.83 -7.52
C LEU A 62 -7.18 7.75 -6.34
N LYS A 63 -8.22 8.22 -5.65
CA LYS A 63 -8.11 9.10 -4.47
C LYS A 63 -8.57 8.37 -3.22
N ALA A 64 -7.86 8.59 -2.12
CA ALA A 64 -8.33 8.14 -0.82
C ALA A 64 -9.71 8.73 -0.50
N CYS A 65 -10.57 7.95 0.16
CA CYS A 65 -11.91 8.35 0.58
C CYS A 65 -12.90 8.74 -0.55
N ASP A 66 -12.53 8.60 -1.82
CA ASP A 66 -13.46 8.82 -2.94
C ASP A 66 -14.15 7.50 -3.31
N GLU A 67 -15.25 7.19 -2.63
CA GLU A 67 -16.00 5.94 -2.85
C GLU A 67 -16.42 5.77 -4.31
N GLN A 68 -16.96 6.83 -4.91
CA GLN A 68 -17.43 6.78 -6.30
C GLN A 68 -16.25 6.65 -7.29
N GLY A 69 -15.15 7.36 -7.03
CA GLY A 69 -13.93 7.25 -7.84
C GLY A 69 -13.33 5.85 -7.77
N ASN A 70 -13.22 5.28 -6.58
CA ASN A 70 -12.74 3.92 -6.40
C ASN A 70 -13.65 2.89 -7.10
N ALA A 71 -14.98 3.04 -7.00
CA ALA A 71 -15.92 2.18 -7.71
C ALA A 71 -15.79 2.27 -9.24
N ARG A 72 -15.59 3.49 -9.79
CA ARG A 72 -15.34 3.67 -11.24
C ARG A 72 -14.07 2.97 -11.71
N VAL A 73 -12.99 3.04 -10.92
CA VAL A 73 -11.74 2.34 -11.25
C VAL A 73 -11.92 0.82 -11.26
N VAL A 74 -12.62 0.28 -10.27
CA VAL A 74 -12.89 -1.17 -10.23
C VAL A 74 -13.77 -1.62 -11.40
N GLU A 75 -14.75 -0.81 -11.78
CA GLU A 75 -15.57 -1.08 -12.97
C GLU A 75 -14.74 -1.02 -14.26
N GLU A 76 -13.80 -0.07 -14.39
CA GLU A 76 -12.85 -0.02 -15.51
C GLU A 76 -11.99 -1.29 -15.58
N ILE A 77 -11.48 -1.76 -14.43
CA ILE A 77 -10.72 -3.03 -14.35
C ILE A 77 -11.59 -4.19 -14.83
N ARG A 78 -12.85 -4.26 -14.36
CA ARG A 78 -13.78 -5.31 -14.75
C ARG A 78 -14.04 -5.33 -16.25
N GLN A 79 -14.23 -4.16 -16.87
CA GLN A 79 -14.47 -4.04 -18.30
C GLN A 79 -13.24 -4.38 -19.15
N LYS A 80 -12.04 -4.02 -18.70
CA LYS A 80 -10.80 -4.24 -19.47
C LYS A 80 -10.27 -5.67 -19.38
N VAL A 81 -10.30 -6.27 -18.16
CA VAL A 81 -9.62 -7.55 -17.90
C VAL A 81 -10.46 -8.57 -17.14
N GLY A 82 -11.62 -8.19 -16.60
CA GLY A 82 -12.60 -9.08 -15.97
C GLY A 82 -12.23 -9.64 -14.60
N GLN A 83 -11.04 -9.36 -14.06
CA GLN A 83 -10.57 -9.90 -12.77
C GLN A 83 -9.68 -8.90 -12.04
N LEU A 84 -9.53 -9.09 -10.72
CA LEU A 84 -8.60 -8.35 -9.86
C LEU A 84 -8.06 -9.32 -8.81
N ASP A 85 -6.76 -9.59 -8.87
CA ASP A 85 -6.14 -10.65 -8.07
C ASP A 85 -5.46 -10.11 -6.81
N VAL A 86 -4.76 -8.97 -6.95
CA VAL A 86 -3.96 -8.39 -5.88
C VAL A 86 -4.22 -6.88 -5.79
N VAL A 87 -4.58 -6.41 -4.62
CA VAL A 87 -4.63 -4.97 -4.32
C VAL A 87 -3.51 -4.63 -3.35
N ILE A 88 -2.72 -3.61 -3.68
CA ILE A 88 -1.69 -3.04 -2.80
C ILE A 88 -2.16 -1.66 -2.35
N ALA A 89 -2.69 -1.58 -1.13
CA ALA A 89 -3.10 -0.35 -0.47
C ALA A 89 -1.84 0.37 0.04
N ASN A 90 -1.23 1.17 -0.85
CA ASN A 90 0.04 1.85 -0.58
C ASN A 90 -0.13 3.35 -0.32
N ALA A 91 -1.19 3.99 -0.81
CA ALA A 91 -1.43 5.41 -0.59
C ALA A 91 -1.44 5.76 0.90
N ALA A 92 -0.60 6.71 1.28
CA ALA A 92 -0.52 7.22 2.64
C ALA A 92 0.08 8.63 2.66
N ILE A 93 -0.12 9.33 3.76
CA ILE A 93 0.56 10.60 4.09
C ILE A 93 1.35 10.44 5.39
N CYS A 94 2.44 11.22 5.50
CA CYS A 94 3.23 11.48 6.69
C CYS A 94 3.75 12.91 6.54
N ASN A 95 2.86 13.90 6.70
CA ASN A 95 3.12 15.31 6.44
C ASN A 95 3.19 16.16 7.72
N ASP A 96 3.08 15.52 8.88
CA ASP A 96 3.21 16.14 10.19
C ASP A 96 4.12 15.26 11.07
N VAL A 97 5.28 15.81 11.41
CA VAL A 97 6.33 15.13 12.20
C VAL A 97 6.46 15.88 13.53
N GLN A 98 5.63 15.48 14.48
CA GLN A 98 5.56 16.10 15.81
C GLN A 98 5.27 15.04 16.89
N GLU A 99 5.71 15.34 18.11
CA GLU A 99 5.27 14.62 19.30
C GLU A 99 3.76 14.82 19.51
N LEU A 100 3.07 13.80 20.02
CA LEU A 100 1.61 13.80 20.18
C LEU A 100 1.08 15.00 21.00
N LEU A 101 1.88 15.53 21.92
CA LEU A 101 1.51 16.72 22.69
C LEU A 101 1.22 17.95 21.80
N ASN A 102 1.89 18.06 20.66
CA ASN A 102 1.87 19.23 19.78
C ASN A 102 1.02 19.03 18.53
N VAL A 103 0.47 17.83 18.32
CA VAL A 103 -0.30 17.47 17.13
C VAL A 103 -1.70 18.10 17.18
N SER A 104 -2.10 18.75 16.08
CA SER A 104 -3.46 19.27 15.96
C SER A 104 -4.49 18.16 15.71
N PRO A 105 -5.75 18.33 16.17
CA PRO A 105 -6.83 17.41 15.84
C PRO A 105 -7.07 17.28 14.32
N GLU A 106 -6.82 18.32 13.56
CA GLU A 106 -6.94 18.36 12.10
C GLU A 106 -5.93 17.43 11.44
N SER A 107 -4.65 17.49 11.88
CA SER A 107 -3.60 16.60 11.41
C SER A 107 -3.92 15.14 11.69
N MET A 108 -4.42 14.84 12.90
CA MET A 108 -4.87 13.48 13.25
C MET A 108 -5.97 12.99 12.31
N ARG A 109 -6.99 13.83 12.03
CA ARG A 109 -8.09 13.47 11.12
C ARG A 109 -7.59 13.22 9.71
N GLU A 110 -6.73 14.11 9.17
CA GLU A 110 -6.20 13.97 7.82
C GLU A 110 -5.43 12.64 7.64
N HIS A 111 -4.55 12.32 8.62
CA HIS A 111 -3.83 11.04 8.58
C HIS A 111 -4.77 9.85 8.69
N PHE A 112 -5.81 9.96 9.52
CA PHE A 112 -6.79 8.90 9.67
C PHE A 112 -7.62 8.72 8.40
N ASP A 113 -8.09 9.81 7.81
CA ASP A 113 -8.87 9.78 6.57
C ASP A 113 -8.08 9.12 5.45
N VAL A 114 -6.86 9.57 5.18
CA VAL A 114 -6.09 9.05 4.06
C VAL A 114 -5.59 7.62 4.31
N ASN A 115 -4.96 7.39 5.48
CA ASN A 115 -4.22 6.14 5.74
C ASN A 115 -5.14 5.00 6.19
N VAL A 116 -6.28 5.30 6.82
CA VAL A 116 -7.18 4.29 7.39
C VAL A 116 -8.47 4.19 6.58
N VAL A 117 -9.25 5.28 6.52
CA VAL A 117 -10.54 5.29 5.81
C VAL A 117 -10.33 5.05 4.32
N GLY A 118 -9.32 5.70 3.71
CA GLY A 118 -8.98 5.48 2.30
C GLY A 118 -8.62 4.02 1.98
N THR A 119 -7.93 3.33 2.88
CA THR A 119 -7.63 1.90 2.75
C THR A 119 -8.90 1.04 2.82
N LEU A 120 -9.81 1.37 3.75
CA LEU A 120 -11.09 0.66 3.88
C LEU A 120 -11.99 0.87 2.66
N VAL A 121 -12.11 2.11 2.18
CA VAL A 121 -12.89 2.45 0.97
C VAL A 121 -12.35 1.71 -0.25
N LEU A 122 -11.03 1.62 -0.41
CA LEU A 122 -10.41 0.86 -1.48
C LEU A 122 -10.76 -0.64 -1.39
N PHE A 123 -10.70 -1.23 -0.20
CA PHE A 123 -11.08 -2.63 0.00
C PHE A 123 -12.54 -2.86 -0.38
N GLN A 124 -13.45 -2.03 0.13
CA GLN A 124 -14.88 -2.13 -0.12
C GLN A 124 -15.22 -2.05 -1.62
N ALA A 125 -14.59 -1.11 -2.34
CA ALA A 125 -14.76 -0.99 -3.79
C ALA A 125 -14.22 -2.21 -4.55
N ALA A 126 -13.03 -2.70 -4.18
CA ALA A 126 -12.35 -3.81 -4.85
C ALA A 126 -12.97 -5.19 -4.52
N TYR A 127 -13.62 -5.32 -3.37
CA TYR A 127 -14.12 -6.58 -2.82
C TYR A 127 -14.92 -7.43 -3.80
N PRO A 128 -15.95 -6.90 -4.50
CA PRO A 128 -16.77 -7.73 -5.38
C PRO A 128 -15.96 -8.37 -6.52
N LEU A 129 -15.02 -7.62 -7.09
CA LEU A 129 -14.19 -8.11 -8.21
C LEU A 129 -13.11 -9.07 -7.72
N MET A 130 -12.47 -8.77 -6.59
CA MET A 130 -11.49 -9.65 -5.96
C MET A 130 -12.10 -10.99 -5.52
N LYS A 131 -13.36 -10.98 -5.05
CA LYS A 131 -14.04 -12.20 -4.61
C LYS A 131 -14.21 -13.22 -5.73
N ALA A 132 -14.26 -12.78 -6.98
CA ALA A 132 -14.31 -13.66 -8.15
C ALA A 132 -12.93 -14.24 -8.53
N SER A 133 -11.83 -13.66 -8.05
CA SER A 133 -10.47 -14.13 -8.32
C SER A 133 -10.11 -15.36 -7.45
N PRO A 134 -9.30 -16.30 -7.95
CA PRO A 134 -8.76 -17.38 -7.11
C PRO A 134 -7.67 -16.89 -6.14
N THR A 135 -7.05 -15.73 -6.39
CA THR A 135 -5.89 -15.25 -5.63
C THR A 135 -6.26 -14.41 -4.40
N ARG A 136 -7.17 -13.44 -4.53
CA ARG A 136 -7.80 -12.63 -3.47
C ARG A 136 -6.83 -12.05 -2.44
N LYS A 137 -5.73 -11.41 -2.87
CA LYS A 137 -4.75 -10.81 -1.96
C LYS A 137 -4.99 -9.32 -1.79
N PHE A 138 -5.20 -8.86 -0.55
CA PHE A 138 -5.25 -7.44 -0.22
C PHE A 138 -4.12 -7.11 0.75
N VAL A 139 -3.13 -6.36 0.26
CA VAL A 139 -1.91 -6.05 1.00
C VAL A 139 -1.90 -4.58 1.40
N VAL A 140 -1.74 -4.32 2.67
CA VAL A 140 -1.66 -2.95 3.21
C VAL A 140 -0.20 -2.61 3.49
N ILE A 141 0.30 -1.49 2.96
CA ILE A 141 1.64 -1.02 3.33
C ILE A 141 1.58 -0.45 4.75
N GLY A 142 2.08 -1.23 5.68
CA GLY A 142 2.17 -0.93 7.10
C GLY A 142 3.44 -0.16 7.48
N ALA A 143 3.70 -0.08 8.78
CA ALA A 143 4.94 0.48 9.33
C ALA A 143 5.19 -0.07 10.73
N LYS A 144 6.44 -0.39 11.09
CA LYS A 144 6.79 -0.80 12.47
C LYS A 144 6.43 0.27 13.52
N GLY A 145 6.46 1.56 13.16
CA GLY A 145 5.98 2.63 14.03
C GLY A 145 4.48 2.54 14.38
N GLY A 146 3.69 1.77 13.60
CA GLY A 146 2.29 1.47 13.92
C GLY A 146 2.08 0.22 14.77
N SER A 147 3.14 -0.49 15.18
CA SER A 147 3.04 -1.56 16.19
C SER A 147 2.70 -0.96 17.55
N ILE A 148 1.72 -1.51 18.25
CA ILE A 148 1.38 -1.10 19.61
C ILE A 148 2.50 -1.50 20.58
N THR A 149 3.17 -2.62 20.33
CA THR A 149 4.27 -3.13 21.14
C THR A 149 5.57 -2.38 20.87
N LEU A 150 5.98 -2.28 19.61
CA LEU A 150 7.30 -1.77 19.20
C LEU A 150 7.31 -0.26 18.92
N GLY A 151 6.19 0.27 18.42
CA GLY A 151 6.08 1.66 17.96
C GLY A 151 6.41 2.69 19.03
N PRO A 152 5.88 2.56 20.27
CA PRO A 152 6.15 3.52 21.34
C PRO A 152 7.62 3.59 21.78
N GLU A 153 8.43 2.58 21.47
CA GLU A 153 9.86 2.55 21.80
C GLU A 153 10.71 3.41 20.84
N TYR A 154 10.17 3.73 19.66
CA TYR A 154 10.86 4.61 18.71
C TYR A 154 10.76 6.06 19.19
N ARG A 155 11.92 6.70 19.35
CA ARG A 155 12.02 8.11 19.76
C ARG A 155 11.67 9.12 18.66
N SER A 156 11.22 8.66 17.51
CA SER A 156 10.83 9.53 16.39
C SER A 156 9.47 10.18 16.63
N ALA A 157 9.35 11.44 16.23
CA ALA A 157 8.14 12.24 16.40
C ALA A 157 7.11 12.00 15.25
N LEU A 158 6.80 10.75 14.95
CA LEU A 158 5.85 10.35 13.90
C LEU A 158 4.42 10.16 14.43
N GLY A 159 3.99 10.93 15.45
CA GLY A 159 2.74 10.72 16.18
C GLY A 159 1.51 10.43 15.33
N PRO A 160 1.04 11.36 14.46
CA PRO A 160 -0.18 11.15 13.67
C PRO A 160 -0.06 9.96 12.70
N TYR A 161 1.11 9.84 12.06
CA TYR A 161 1.38 8.74 11.14
C TYR A 161 1.38 7.39 11.84
N ALA A 162 2.11 7.25 12.95
CA ALA A 162 2.21 6.01 13.71
C ALA A 162 0.83 5.55 14.22
N VAL A 163 0.03 6.46 14.78
CA VAL A 163 -1.34 6.17 15.22
C VAL A 163 -2.21 5.70 14.07
N SER A 164 -2.15 6.37 12.91
CA SER A 164 -2.90 5.94 11.73
C SER A 164 -2.46 4.56 11.22
N LYS A 165 -1.15 4.23 11.31
CA LYS A 165 -0.65 2.91 10.93
C LYS A 165 -1.07 1.82 11.90
N ALA A 166 -1.14 2.09 13.21
CA ALA A 166 -1.72 1.17 14.19
C ALA A 166 -3.20 0.86 13.85
N ALA A 167 -3.97 1.91 13.56
CA ALA A 167 -5.38 1.75 13.20
C ALA A 167 -5.57 0.94 11.91
N VAL A 168 -4.79 1.20 10.86
CA VAL A 168 -4.91 0.44 9.60
C VAL A 168 -4.41 -1.00 9.72
N HIS A 169 -3.46 -1.29 10.61
CA HIS A 169 -3.09 -2.66 10.96
C HIS A 169 -4.27 -3.42 11.56
N TYR A 170 -4.99 -2.78 12.50
CA TYR A 170 -6.20 -3.37 13.07
C TYR A 170 -7.26 -3.61 11.99
N VAL A 171 -7.50 -2.64 11.08
CA VAL A 171 -8.43 -2.79 9.96
C VAL A 171 -8.04 -4.01 9.11
N ALA A 172 -6.77 -4.13 8.71
CA ALA A 172 -6.31 -5.26 7.90
C ALA A 172 -6.53 -6.61 8.60
N LYS A 173 -6.19 -6.69 9.89
CA LYS A 173 -6.41 -7.90 10.71
C LYS A 173 -7.88 -8.25 10.83
N LYS A 174 -8.73 -7.25 11.07
CA LYS A 174 -10.19 -7.45 11.21
C LYS A 174 -10.82 -7.87 9.87
N LEU A 175 -10.42 -7.25 8.76
CA LEU A 175 -10.87 -7.63 7.42
C LEU A 175 -10.51 -9.09 7.08
N GLN A 176 -9.31 -9.56 7.46
CA GLN A 176 -8.94 -10.97 7.28
C GLN A 176 -9.84 -11.89 8.07
N PHE A 177 -10.13 -11.55 9.32
CA PHE A 177 -11.00 -12.35 10.17
C PHE A 177 -12.44 -12.44 9.63
N GLU A 178 -12.94 -11.36 9.03
CA GLU A 178 -14.30 -11.29 8.44
C GLU A 178 -14.38 -11.91 7.04
N ASN A 179 -13.23 -12.12 6.36
CA ASN A 179 -13.17 -12.62 4.98
C ASN A 179 -12.20 -13.81 4.89
N GLU A 180 -12.68 -14.95 5.33
CA GLU A 180 -11.85 -16.15 5.48
C GLU A 180 -11.24 -16.69 4.18
N ASP A 181 -11.80 -16.38 3.04
CA ASP A 181 -11.37 -16.79 1.70
C ASP A 181 -10.38 -15.82 1.03
N PHE A 182 -10.01 -14.72 1.72
CA PHE A 182 -9.00 -13.76 1.28
C PHE A 182 -7.65 -14.02 1.97
N VAL A 183 -6.61 -13.39 1.42
CA VAL A 183 -5.29 -13.26 2.05
C VAL A 183 -5.06 -11.76 2.30
N ILE A 184 -5.37 -11.28 3.51
CA ILE A 184 -5.28 -9.87 3.87
C ILE A 184 -4.24 -9.70 4.98
N PHE A 185 -3.25 -8.85 4.74
CA PHE A 185 -2.19 -8.61 5.73
C PHE A 185 -1.51 -7.26 5.53
N PRO A 186 -1.07 -6.61 6.61
CA PRO A 186 -0.15 -5.48 6.51
C PRO A 186 1.29 -5.98 6.38
N ILE A 187 2.08 -5.27 5.55
CA ILE A 187 3.51 -5.51 5.40
C ILE A 187 4.31 -4.24 5.66
N CYS A 188 5.32 -4.32 6.51
CA CYS A 188 6.25 -3.22 6.75
C CYS A 188 7.32 -3.20 5.67
N PRO A 189 7.48 -2.10 4.90
CA PRO A 189 8.48 -1.98 3.85
C PRO A 189 9.91 -1.78 4.38
N GLY A 190 10.09 -1.65 5.70
CA GLY A 190 11.31 -1.15 6.31
C GLY A 190 11.40 0.38 6.24
N ARG A 191 12.59 0.92 6.47
CA ARG A 191 12.91 2.33 6.20
C ARG A 191 13.31 2.43 4.74
N VAL A 192 12.57 3.22 3.95
CA VAL A 192 12.76 3.31 2.50
C VAL A 192 13.02 4.75 2.10
N SER A 193 14.14 5.00 1.43
CA SER A 193 14.56 6.32 0.94
C SER A 193 13.63 6.85 -0.16
N THR A 194 12.46 7.33 0.27
CA THR A 194 11.43 7.98 -0.54
C THR A 194 11.33 9.45 -0.14
N ASP A 195 10.70 10.29 -0.96
CA ASP A 195 10.46 11.70 -0.62
C ASP A 195 9.77 11.84 0.75
N MET A 196 8.81 10.95 1.06
CA MET A 196 8.12 10.93 2.35
C MET A 196 9.09 10.68 3.51
N TYR A 197 9.96 9.69 3.39
CA TYR A 197 10.93 9.36 4.43
C TYR A 197 12.01 10.44 4.57
N LEU A 198 12.54 10.94 3.45
CA LEU A 198 13.53 12.02 3.43
C LEU A 198 12.97 13.33 4.03
N SER A 199 11.71 13.66 3.72
CA SER A 199 11.02 14.79 4.35
C SER A 199 10.83 14.58 5.86
N ALA A 200 10.48 13.38 6.30
CA ALA A 200 10.39 13.10 7.73
C ALA A 200 11.76 13.19 8.43
N GLN A 201 12.83 12.67 7.81
CA GLN A 201 14.21 12.79 8.33
C GLN A 201 14.67 14.24 8.47
N SER A 202 14.27 15.13 7.57
CA SER A 202 14.65 16.57 7.66
C SER A 202 13.98 17.27 8.82
N ASN A 203 12.92 16.70 9.39
CA ASN A 203 12.14 17.26 10.50
C ASN A 203 12.29 16.47 11.81
N ASP A 204 13.07 15.39 11.82
CA ASP A 204 13.26 14.53 12.99
C ASP A 204 14.72 14.04 13.08
N ALA A 205 15.43 14.53 14.10
CA ALA A 205 16.84 14.21 14.31
C ALA A 205 17.09 12.72 14.64
N GLU A 206 16.11 12.02 15.19
CA GLU A 206 16.24 10.59 15.44
C GLU A 206 16.14 9.79 14.15
N LEU A 207 15.16 10.10 13.28
CA LEU A 207 15.06 9.50 11.95
C LEU A 207 16.30 9.77 11.10
N ALA A 208 16.90 10.96 11.20
CA ALA A 208 18.10 11.33 10.46
C ALA A 208 19.30 10.40 10.71
N LYS A 209 19.35 9.73 11.86
CA LYS A 209 20.41 8.74 12.20
C LYS A 209 20.27 7.42 11.46
N HIS A 210 19.14 7.18 10.83
CA HIS A 210 18.81 5.89 10.24
C HIS A 210 18.62 6.01 8.73
N PRO A 211 19.61 5.66 7.91
CA PRO A 211 19.44 5.63 6.47
C PRO A 211 18.36 4.63 6.06
N GLY A 212 17.66 4.93 4.98
CA GLY A 212 16.69 4.01 4.38
C GLY A 212 17.32 3.16 3.29
N GLU A 213 16.74 2.00 3.07
CA GLU A 213 17.02 1.15 1.90
C GLU A 213 16.48 1.79 0.62
N THR A 214 16.94 1.32 -0.52
CA THR A 214 16.37 1.77 -1.80
C THR A 214 14.94 1.26 -1.99
N PRO A 215 14.05 2.00 -2.67
CA PRO A 215 12.74 1.49 -3.06
C PRO A 215 12.82 0.16 -3.82
N ALA A 216 13.83 0.00 -4.68
CA ALA A 216 14.04 -1.19 -5.47
C ALA A 216 14.26 -2.44 -4.61
N PHE A 217 15.13 -2.36 -3.59
CA PHE A 217 15.39 -3.46 -2.67
C PHE A 217 14.15 -3.81 -1.83
N SER A 218 13.52 -2.79 -1.25
CA SER A 218 12.33 -2.97 -0.40
C SER A 218 11.18 -3.62 -1.18
N VAL A 219 10.88 -3.12 -2.38
CA VAL A 219 9.80 -3.64 -3.22
C VAL A 219 10.09 -5.06 -3.70
N ALA A 220 11.31 -5.36 -4.14
CA ALA A 220 11.68 -6.72 -4.52
C ALA A 220 11.49 -7.71 -3.37
N SER A 221 11.81 -7.29 -2.15
CA SER A 221 11.61 -8.09 -0.94
C SER A 221 10.14 -8.27 -0.59
N MET A 222 9.34 -7.18 -0.63
CA MET A 222 7.89 -7.26 -0.41
C MET A 222 7.21 -8.15 -1.46
N LEU A 223 7.57 -8.04 -2.74
CA LEU A 223 7.00 -8.88 -3.79
C LEU A 223 7.24 -10.38 -3.54
N ARG A 224 8.43 -10.77 -3.05
CA ARG A 224 8.69 -12.16 -2.65
C ARG A 224 7.72 -12.64 -1.57
N VAL A 225 7.47 -11.79 -0.56
CA VAL A 225 6.51 -12.11 0.52
C VAL A 225 5.09 -12.18 -0.03
N ILE A 226 4.67 -11.20 -0.85
CA ILE A 226 3.33 -11.14 -1.45
C ILE A 226 3.07 -12.34 -2.36
N ASP A 227 4.04 -12.72 -3.18
CA ASP A 227 3.93 -13.86 -4.10
C ASP A 227 3.70 -15.16 -3.32
N GLY A 228 4.51 -15.39 -2.27
CA GLY A 228 4.44 -16.57 -1.42
C GLY A 228 3.35 -16.52 -0.33
N ALA A 229 2.60 -15.41 -0.22
CA ALA A 229 1.61 -15.25 0.82
C ALA A 229 0.41 -16.19 0.64
N THR A 230 0.11 -16.93 1.69
CA THR A 230 -1.09 -17.72 1.85
C THR A 230 -1.85 -17.26 3.10
N ARG A 231 -3.06 -17.79 3.27
CA ARG A 231 -3.83 -17.51 4.47
C ARG A 231 -3.11 -17.96 5.74
N GLU A 232 -2.47 -19.11 5.70
CA GLU A 232 -1.80 -19.73 6.84
C GLU A 232 -0.52 -18.99 7.23
N ASN A 233 0.28 -18.54 6.26
CA ASN A 233 1.58 -17.94 6.54
C ASN A 233 1.54 -16.41 6.70
N ALA A 234 0.57 -15.69 6.07
CA ALA A 234 0.51 -14.23 6.06
C ALA A 234 -0.85 -13.66 6.50
N GLY A 235 -1.97 -14.36 6.24
CA GLY A 235 -3.31 -13.86 6.55
C GLY A 235 -3.48 -13.42 8.00
N GLY A 236 -3.86 -12.14 8.20
CA GLY A 236 -4.04 -11.53 9.53
C GLY A 236 -2.76 -11.38 10.35
N LYS A 237 -1.58 -11.47 9.75
CA LYS A 237 -0.28 -11.28 10.41
C LYS A 237 0.39 -10.00 9.93
N PHE A 238 1.11 -9.34 10.81
CA PHE A 238 1.92 -8.17 10.44
C PHE A 238 3.28 -8.63 9.93
N MET A 239 3.44 -8.65 8.63
CA MET A 239 4.65 -9.14 7.96
C MET A 239 5.72 -8.06 7.83
N ASP A 240 6.99 -8.45 7.70
CA ASP A 240 8.04 -7.55 7.22
C ASP A 240 8.65 -8.05 5.89
N VAL A 241 9.58 -7.26 5.35
CA VAL A 241 10.23 -7.55 4.05
C VAL A 241 11.05 -8.85 4.04
N SER A 242 11.42 -9.40 5.19
CA SER A 242 12.11 -10.70 5.29
C SER A 242 11.14 -11.88 5.24
N GLY A 243 9.85 -11.62 5.39
CA GLY A 243 8.82 -12.63 5.58
C GLY A 243 8.59 -13.03 7.04
N ALA A 244 9.28 -12.38 7.98
CA ALA A 244 9.03 -12.57 9.40
C ALA A 244 7.72 -11.88 9.84
N VAL A 245 7.15 -12.38 10.93
CA VAL A 245 5.96 -11.78 11.57
C VAL A 245 6.44 -10.80 12.63
N ASN A 246 5.99 -9.55 12.53
CA ASN A 246 6.21 -8.55 13.57
C ASN A 246 5.15 -8.66 14.67
N GLU A 247 5.48 -8.12 15.84
CA GLU A 247 4.50 -7.84 16.89
C GLU A 247 3.59 -6.67 16.49
N TRP A 248 2.35 -6.74 16.99
CA TRP A 248 1.32 -5.72 16.71
C TRP A 248 1.53 -4.44 17.50
#